data_8747a9e26030c13e6cca75d73a9261d7
#
_entry.id   8747a9e26030c13e6cca75d73a9261d7
#
_cell.length_a   1.000
_cell.length_b   1.000
_cell.length_c   1.000
_cell.angle_alpha   90.00
_cell.angle_beta   90.00
_cell.angle_gamma   90.00
#
_symmetry.space_group_name_H-M   'P 1'
#
loop_
_entity.id
_entity.type
_entity.pdbx_description
1 polymer ?
#
loop_
_entity_poly.entity_id
_entity_poly.type
_entity_poly.pdbx_seq_one_letter_code
_entity_poly.pdbx_strand_id
1 'polypeptide(L)'
;MKRQPKISLEGTFVQNLSFKRKHSDEPILETKIAISPYVNFDEAQDKKYMVMFDGKCENSLFDLSLQFVAVFGTEAPIDEEFKTSDLVEVNSLAIAFPFMRSFLSTFTINAGIPPFILPAYNL
;
A
#
# COMPACT_ATOMS: atom_id res chain seq x y z
N MET A 1 -3.43 -29.60 -16.11
CA MET A 1 -3.81 -28.40 -15.35
C MET A 1 -2.57 -27.64 -14.92
N LYS A 2 -2.45 -26.43 -15.35
CA LYS A 2 -1.28 -25.61 -15.02
C LYS A 2 -1.38 -25.13 -13.57
N ARG A 3 -0.43 -25.51 -12.74
CA ARG A 3 -0.39 -25.06 -11.35
C ARG A 3 0.01 -23.59 -11.29
N GLN A 4 -0.78 -22.77 -10.60
CA GLN A 4 -0.40 -21.39 -10.38
C GLN A 4 0.79 -21.32 -9.44
N PRO A 5 1.79 -20.46 -9.72
CA PRO A 5 2.91 -20.27 -8.82
C PRO A 5 2.44 -19.66 -7.50
N LYS A 6 3.11 -20.04 -6.43
CA LYS A 6 2.84 -19.45 -5.11
C LYS A 6 3.55 -18.12 -4.99
N ILE A 7 2.91 -17.19 -4.32
CA ILE A 7 3.50 -15.90 -3.95
C ILE A 7 3.63 -15.81 -2.43
N SER A 8 4.61 -15.07 -1.97
CA SER A 8 4.78 -14.79 -0.56
C SER A 8 5.20 -13.34 -0.36
N LEU A 9 4.63 -12.72 0.67
CA LEU A 9 5.05 -11.38 1.08
C LEU A 9 6.39 -11.50 1.81
N GLU A 10 7.42 -10.85 1.28
CA GLU A 10 8.76 -10.89 1.87
C GLU A 10 9.02 -9.73 2.83
N GLY A 11 8.36 -8.60 2.62
CA GLY A 11 8.51 -7.44 3.47
C GLY A 11 7.77 -6.24 2.96
N THR A 12 7.69 -5.22 3.79
CA THR A 12 7.10 -3.93 3.44
C THR A 12 8.01 -2.80 3.87
N PHE A 13 7.94 -1.68 3.17
CA PHE A 13 8.67 -0.48 3.57
C PHE A 13 8.00 0.77 3.03
N VAL A 14 8.33 1.90 3.66
CA VAL A 14 7.88 3.22 3.19
C VAL A 14 8.97 3.81 2.31
N GLN A 15 8.64 4.08 1.06
CA GLN A 15 9.56 4.69 0.11
C GLN A 15 9.63 6.20 0.31
N ASN A 16 8.46 6.82 0.53
CA ASN A 16 8.32 8.26 0.71
C ASN A 16 7.20 8.54 1.69
N LEU A 17 7.38 9.56 2.50
CA LEU A 17 6.33 10.05 3.39
C LEU A 17 6.49 11.54 3.58
N SER A 18 5.39 12.28 3.42
CA SER A 18 5.31 13.69 3.75
C SER A 18 4.12 13.89 4.67
N PHE A 19 4.37 14.48 5.82
CA PHE A 19 3.32 14.74 6.81
C PHE A 19 3.42 16.17 7.28
N LYS A 20 2.28 16.86 7.27
CA LYS A 20 2.19 18.19 7.80
C LYS A 20 1.00 18.28 8.74
N ARG A 21 1.27 18.59 10.00
CA ARG A 21 0.22 18.84 10.97
C ARG A 21 -0.32 20.25 10.77
N LYS A 22 -1.65 20.38 10.78
CA LYS A 22 -2.34 21.65 10.71
C LYS A 22 -2.77 22.06 12.10
N HIS A 23 -2.64 23.35 12.41
CA HIS A 23 -3.13 23.91 13.67
C HIS A 23 -4.51 24.54 13.40
N SER A 24 -5.54 23.71 13.47
CA SER A 24 -6.92 24.13 13.21
C SER A 24 -7.80 23.73 14.37
N ASP A 25 -8.71 24.64 14.75
CA ASP A 25 -9.74 24.36 15.76
C ASP A 25 -10.99 23.73 15.12
N GLU A 26 -10.98 23.54 13.80
CA GLU A 26 -12.10 22.93 13.11
C GLU A 26 -12.21 21.44 13.40
N PRO A 27 -13.43 20.92 13.59
CA PRO A 27 -13.60 19.49 13.78
C PRO A 27 -13.27 18.72 12.50
N ILE A 28 -12.86 17.45 12.65
CA ILE A 28 -12.68 16.58 11.49
C ILE A 28 -14.06 16.14 11.03
N LEU A 29 -14.54 16.73 9.95
CA LEU A 29 -15.85 16.36 9.37
C LEU A 29 -15.67 15.29 8.30
N GLU A 30 -14.56 15.34 7.56
CA GLU A 30 -14.31 14.45 6.44
C GLU A 30 -12.80 14.35 6.19
N THR A 31 -12.32 13.16 5.89
CA THR A 31 -10.96 12.94 5.44
C THR A 31 -11.01 12.57 3.96
N LYS A 32 -10.33 13.36 3.13
CA LYS A 32 -10.19 13.04 1.71
C LYS A 32 -9.08 12.02 1.55
N ILE A 33 -9.39 10.92 0.89
CA ILE A 33 -8.47 9.80 0.69
C ILE A 33 -8.39 9.49 -0.79
N ALA A 34 -7.16 9.43 -1.30
CA ALA A 34 -6.88 8.99 -2.66
C ALA A 34 -5.75 7.97 -2.61
N ILE A 35 -6.00 6.76 -3.10
CA ILE A 35 -5.00 5.68 -3.12
C ILE A 35 -4.92 5.13 -4.53
N SER A 36 -3.70 5.10 -5.08
CA SER A 36 -3.43 4.56 -6.41
C SER A 36 -2.49 3.36 -6.26
N PRO A 37 -3.00 2.13 -6.43
CA PRO A 37 -2.15 0.95 -6.39
C PRO A 37 -1.54 0.68 -7.77
N TYR A 38 -0.33 0.16 -7.80
CA TYR A 38 0.29 -0.33 -9.02
C TYR A 38 1.32 -1.39 -8.70
N VAL A 39 1.67 -2.19 -9.70
CA VAL A 39 2.63 -3.28 -9.57
C VAL A 39 3.84 -2.98 -10.43
N ASN A 40 5.02 -3.20 -9.87
CA ASN A 40 6.28 -2.97 -10.56
C ASN A 40 7.05 -4.28 -10.70
N PHE A 41 7.45 -4.60 -11.93
CA PHE A 41 8.27 -5.76 -12.25
C PHE A 41 9.63 -5.30 -12.74
N ASP A 42 10.69 -5.90 -12.18
CA ASP A 42 12.06 -5.63 -12.58
C ASP A 42 12.58 -6.85 -13.33
N GLU A 43 12.97 -6.69 -14.60
CA GLU A 43 13.47 -7.79 -15.44
C GLU A 43 14.74 -8.42 -14.86
N ALA A 44 15.53 -7.68 -14.07
CA ALA A 44 16.69 -8.21 -13.40
C ALA A 44 16.33 -9.18 -12.27
N GLN A 45 15.05 -9.22 -11.84
CA GLN A 45 14.56 -10.04 -10.74
C GLN A 45 13.36 -10.84 -11.19
N ASP A 46 13.60 -12.03 -11.71
CA ASP A 46 12.54 -12.84 -12.33
C ASP A 46 11.65 -13.56 -11.32
N LYS A 47 11.97 -13.50 -10.02
CA LYS A 47 11.18 -14.13 -8.95
C LYS A 47 10.73 -13.15 -7.88
N LYS A 48 10.75 -11.86 -8.18
CA LYS A 48 10.31 -10.81 -7.25
C LYS A 48 9.52 -9.74 -8.00
N TYR A 49 8.55 -9.14 -7.30
CA TYR A 49 7.85 -7.97 -7.79
C TYR A 49 7.41 -7.13 -6.61
N MET A 50 7.04 -5.89 -6.88
CA MET A 50 6.61 -4.96 -5.84
C MET A 50 5.20 -4.49 -6.11
N VAL A 51 4.39 -4.43 -5.04
CA VAL A 51 3.11 -3.75 -5.04
C VAL A 51 3.32 -2.40 -4.36
N MET A 52 2.91 -1.34 -5.02
CA MET A 52 3.12 0.01 -4.55
C MET A 52 1.78 0.73 -4.40
N PHE A 53 1.66 1.51 -3.32
CA PHE A 53 0.48 2.34 -3.09
C PHE A 53 0.93 3.79 -2.97
N ASP A 54 0.42 4.64 -3.84
CA ASP A 54 0.55 6.08 -3.69
C ASP A 54 -0.71 6.59 -3.00
N GLY A 55 -0.56 7.09 -1.78
CA GLY A 55 -1.69 7.52 -0.97
C GLY A 55 -1.60 8.99 -0.59
N LYS A 56 -2.76 9.64 -0.56
CA LYS A 56 -2.91 10.99 -0.02
C LYS A 56 -4.11 11.02 0.89
N CYS A 57 -3.91 11.60 2.07
CA CYS A 57 -4.96 11.77 3.07
C CYS A 57 -4.93 13.21 3.56
N GLU A 58 -6.07 13.89 3.52
CA GLU A 58 -6.17 15.30 3.91
C GLU A 58 -7.42 15.53 4.76
N ASN A 59 -7.26 16.26 5.84
CA ASN A 59 -8.39 16.73 6.65
C ASN A 59 -8.00 18.04 7.37
N SER A 60 -8.80 18.47 8.34
CA SER A 60 -8.52 19.70 9.08
C SER A 60 -7.31 19.63 10.00
N LEU A 61 -6.84 18.43 10.35
CA LEU A 61 -5.71 18.24 11.25
C LEU A 61 -4.38 18.01 10.55
N PHE A 62 -4.39 17.43 9.34
CA PHE A 62 -3.14 17.05 8.68
C PHE A 62 -3.28 16.88 7.18
N ASP A 63 -2.14 17.00 6.50
CA ASP A 63 -1.93 16.55 5.13
C ASP A 63 -0.86 15.45 5.16
N LEU A 64 -1.13 14.33 4.51
CA LEU A 64 -0.21 13.21 4.44
C LEU A 64 -0.12 12.68 3.02
N SER A 65 1.11 12.45 2.55
CA SER A 65 1.39 11.75 1.29
C SER A 65 2.30 10.57 1.61
N LEU A 66 2.01 9.42 1.03
CA LEU A 66 2.71 8.18 1.33
C LEU A 66 2.94 7.37 0.07
N GLN A 67 4.14 6.85 -0.09
CA GLN A 67 4.42 5.78 -1.04
C GLN A 67 4.83 4.56 -0.24
N PHE A 68 3.96 3.55 -0.21
CA PHE A 68 4.13 2.32 0.55
C PHE A 68 4.41 1.17 -0.41
N VAL A 69 5.39 0.34 -0.07
CA VAL A 69 5.85 -0.73 -0.96
C VAL A 69 5.78 -2.06 -0.22
N ALA A 70 5.24 -3.07 -0.91
CA ALA A 70 5.24 -4.45 -0.46
C ALA A 70 6.01 -5.30 -1.47
N VAL A 71 6.99 -6.07 -0.99
CA VAL A 71 7.83 -6.91 -1.83
C VAL A 71 7.32 -8.34 -1.78
N PHE A 72 7.07 -8.92 -2.95
CA PHE A 72 6.59 -10.29 -3.10
C PHE A 72 7.62 -11.15 -3.80
N GLY A 73 7.75 -12.38 -3.34
CA GLY A 73 8.55 -13.42 -3.99
C GLY A 73 7.65 -14.45 -4.65
N THR A 74 8.16 -15.10 -5.69
CA THR A 74 7.46 -16.18 -6.40
C THR A 74 8.31 -17.45 -6.39
N GLU A 75 7.63 -18.62 -6.41
CA GLU A 75 8.31 -19.91 -6.54
C GLU A 75 8.94 -20.09 -7.91
N ALA A 76 8.25 -19.63 -8.94
CA ALA A 76 8.65 -19.80 -10.33
C ALA A 76 8.97 -18.45 -10.97
N PRO A 77 9.79 -18.42 -12.03
CA PRO A 77 10.05 -17.17 -12.74
C PRO A 77 8.77 -16.53 -13.25
N ILE A 78 8.75 -15.19 -13.20
CA ILE A 78 7.60 -14.40 -13.62
C ILE A 78 7.56 -14.35 -15.15
N ASP A 79 6.44 -14.79 -15.72
CA ASP A 79 6.19 -14.70 -17.16
C ASP A 79 5.09 -13.65 -17.44
N GLU A 80 4.81 -13.41 -18.72
CA GLU A 80 3.83 -12.41 -19.11
C GLU A 80 2.41 -12.75 -18.65
N GLU A 81 2.07 -14.04 -18.64
CA GLU A 81 0.78 -14.51 -18.15
C GLU A 81 0.61 -14.23 -16.66
N PHE A 82 1.67 -14.45 -15.88
CA PHE A 82 1.65 -14.18 -14.45
C PHE A 82 1.43 -12.70 -14.16
N LYS A 83 2.08 -11.80 -14.91
CA LYS A 83 2.00 -10.35 -14.69
C LYS A 83 0.57 -9.81 -14.74
N THR A 84 -0.30 -10.42 -15.53
CA THR A 84 -1.69 -9.99 -15.68
C THR A 84 -2.69 -10.90 -14.96
N SER A 85 -2.19 -11.82 -14.14
CA SER A 85 -3.05 -12.77 -13.43
C SER A 85 -3.76 -12.12 -12.23
N ASP A 86 -4.85 -12.73 -11.80
CA ASP A 86 -5.58 -12.32 -10.60
C ASP A 86 -4.70 -12.41 -9.35
N LEU A 87 -3.74 -13.35 -9.35
CA LEU A 87 -2.82 -13.51 -8.24
C LEU A 87 -2.03 -12.22 -8.00
N VAL A 88 -1.61 -11.53 -9.06
CA VAL A 88 -0.90 -10.26 -8.98
C VAL A 88 -1.87 -9.10 -8.80
N GLU A 89 -2.86 -8.98 -9.68
CA GLU A 89 -3.71 -7.79 -9.76
C GLU A 89 -4.73 -7.69 -8.63
N VAL A 90 -5.14 -8.81 -8.05
CA VAL A 90 -6.14 -8.85 -7.00
C VAL A 90 -5.56 -9.33 -5.68
N ASN A 91 -4.98 -10.53 -5.67
CA ASN A 91 -4.57 -11.17 -4.43
C ASN A 91 -3.40 -10.47 -3.75
N SER A 92 -2.38 -10.07 -4.51
CA SER A 92 -1.24 -9.40 -3.89
C SER A 92 -1.60 -8.02 -3.34
N LEU A 93 -2.51 -7.29 -3.99
CA LEU A 93 -3.00 -6.01 -3.46
C LEU A 93 -3.77 -6.23 -2.16
N ALA A 94 -4.61 -7.26 -2.11
CA ALA A 94 -5.40 -7.59 -0.91
C ALA A 94 -4.50 -8.01 0.26
N ILE A 95 -3.39 -8.68 -0.02
CA ILE A 95 -2.41 -9.07 1.02
C ILE A 95 -1.65 -7.85 1.53
N ALA A 96 -1.25 -6.95 0.64
CA ALA A 96 -0.41 -5.80 0.97
C ALA A 96 -1.17 -4.69 1.70
N PHE A 97 -2.43 -4.46 1.36
CA PHE A 97 -3.21 -3.33 1.86
C PHE A 97 -3.31 -3.26 3.39
N PRO A 98 -3.55 -4.36 4.13
CA PRO A 98 -3.62 -4.31 5.59
C PRO A 98 -2.33 -3.82 6.25
N PHE A 99 -1.19 -4.04 5.64
CA PHE A 99 0.10 -3.57 6.18
C PHE A 99 0.21 -2.04 6.08
N MET A 100 -0.23 -1.46 4.96
CA MET A 100 -0.28 -0.01 4.82
C MET A 100 -1.28 0.61 5.80
N ARG A 101 -2.43 -0.01 5.97
CA ARG A 101 -3.46 0.41 6.91
C ARG A 101 -2.92 0.44 8.34
N SER A 102 -2.21 -0.61 8.74
CA SER A 102 -1.59 -0.71 10.06
C SER A 102 -0.52 0.36 10.26
N PHE A 103 0.30 0.59 9.24
CA PHE A 103 1.33 1.63 9.28
C PHE A 103 0.71 3.01 9.52
N LEU A 104 -0.33 3.37 8.77
CA LEU A 104 -0.98 4.67 8.89
C LEU A 104 -1.61 4.88 10.25
N SER A 105 -2.25 3.86 10.80
CA SER A 105 -2.85 3.92 12.14
C SER A 105 -1.78 4.18 13.20
N THR A 106 -0.68 3.45 13.16
CA THR A 106 0.43 3.59 14.10
C THR A 106 1.15 4.93 13.93
N PHE A 107 1.38 5.34 12.68
CA PHE A 107 2.06 6.60 12.39
C PHE A 107 1.27 7.79 12.94
N THR A 108 -0.04 7.83 12.73
CA THR A 108 -0.85 8.96 13.20
C THR A 108 -0.91 9.03 14.71
N ILE A 109 -0.95 7.89 15.41
CA ILE A 109 -0.84 7.86 16.87
C ILE A 109 0.48 8.47 17.31
N ASN A 110 1.58 8.05 16.70
CA ASN A 110 2.92 8.55 17.04
C ASN A 110 3.12 10.01 16.67
N ALA A 111 2.37 10.51 15.71
CA ALA A 111 2.41 11.91 15.31
C ALA A 111 1.58 12.82 16.24
N GLY A 112 0.93 12.25 17.25
CA GLY A 112 0.16 13.02 18.24
C GLY A 112 -1.22 13.45 17.78
N ILE A 113 -1.79 12.76 16.77
CA ILE A 113 -3.16 12.99 16.33
C ILE A 113 -3.98 11.73 16.58
N PRO A 114 -5.33 11.83 16.57
CA PRO A 114 -6.16 10.62 16.69
C PRO A 114 -5.80 9.59 15.63
N PRO A 115 -5.82 8.29 15.95
CA PRO A 115 -5.42 7.28 14.98
C PRO A 115 -6.29 7.35 13.74
N PHE A 116 -5.64 7.44 12.58
CA PHE A 116 -6.32 7.41 11.30
C PHE A 116 -6.45 5.96 10.83
N ILE A 117 -7.69 5.49 10.74
CA ILE A 117 -7.98 4.12 10.31
C ILE A 117 -8.48 4.19 8.88
N LEU A 118 -7.65 3.72 7.97
CA LEU A 118 -8.00 3.66 6.56
C LEU A 118 -9.16 2.68 6.39
N PRO A 119 -10.28 3.11 5.76
CA PRO A 119 -11.41 2.20 5.56
C PRO A 119 -11.06 1.06 4.62
N ALA A 120 -11.86 0.00 4.63
CA ALA A 120 -11.71 -1.07 3.64
C ALA A 120 -11.87 -0.48 2.25
N TYR A 121 -10.90 -0.74 1.38
CA TYR A 121 -10.86 -0.18 0.04
C TYR A 121 -11.07 -1.29 -0.97
N ASN A 122 -11.93 -1.03 -1.93
CA ASN A 122 -12.13 -1.93 -3.05
C ASN A 122 -11.14 -1.55 -4.15
N LEU A 123 -10.00 -2.22 -4.12
CA LEU A 123 -8.90 -1.92 -5.02
C LEU A 123 -9.09 -2.50 -6.42
#